data_cca46d9f1e1a715f17f481641c4587d4
#
_entry.id   cca46d9f1e1a715f17f481641c4587d4
#
_cell.length_a   1.000
_cell.length_b   1.000
_cell.length_c   1.000
_cell.angle_alpha   90.00
_cell.angle_beta   90.00
_cell.angle_gamma   90.00
#
_symmetry.space_group_name_H-M   'P 1'
#
loop_
_entity.id
_entity.type
_entity.pdbx_description
1 polymer ?
#
loop_
_entity_poly.entity_id
_entity_poly.type
_entity_poly.pdbx_seq_one_letter_code
_entity_poly.pdbx_strand_id
1 'polypeptide(L)'
;MNHEAALTSRAPSTLLDEGLGGGDDASLGVLLRGRRSIRGYRPDPVPLEVVREVLAEAVLAPSSMNTQPWKFHVLAGEVLDRIRAENTRLMLSGAPVQRDVTVAERYEGVHRDRQVDIAKRLFGAMGIAREDQDARLDWVMRGFRQFDAPVSIVIAHDRSLEGAGPIAHFDLGAVVHALVLSAWSRGLGTVINSQGIMQGAAVRREAAIPDDHVIFTAVALGYPDEDFAANHVRSARESVDEVARFVGFD
;
A
#
# COMPACT_ATOMS: atom_id res chain seq x y z
N MET A 1 32.45 -25.18 10.77
CA MET A 1 31.13 -25.81 10.85
C MET A 1 30.17 -24.88 10.10
N ASN A 2 29.84 -25.32 8.89
CA ASN A 2 29.05 -24.54 7.93
C ASN A 2 27.59 -24.52 8.37
N HIS A 3 27.03 -23.35 8.60
CA HIS A 3 25.59 -23.14 8.61
C HIS A 3 25.16 -22.61 7.24
N GLU A 4 25.09 -23.51 6.27
CA GLU A 4 24.22 -23.35 5.11
C GLU A 4 22.80 -23.64 5.60
N ALA A 5 22.08 -22.59 5.98
CA ALA A 5 20.64 -22.68 6.18
C ALA A 5 19.97 -22.79 4.79
N ALA A 6 19.41 -23.94 4.54
CA ALA A 6 18.67 -24.29 3.36
C ALA A 6 17.59 -23.21 3.06
N LEU A 7 17.80 -22.45 2.00
CA LEU A 7 16.74 -21.78 1.27
C LEU A 7 15.88 -22.88 0.64
N THR A 8 14.85 -23.32 1.36
CA THR A 8 13.84 -24.21 0.79
C THR A 8 13.22 -23.51 -0.41
N SER A 9 13.52 -24.05 -1.59
CA SER A 9 12.84 -23.73 -2.85
C SER A 9 11.34 -23.86 -2.64
N ARG A 10 10.67 -22.74 -2.46
CA ARG A 10 9.22 -22.66 -2.31
C ARG A 10 8.61 -22.58 -3.71
N ALA A 11 7.54 -23.34 -3.95
CA ALA A 11 6.81 -23.27 -5.22
C ALA A 11 6.40 -21.82 -5.52
N PRO A 12 6.52 -21.35 -6.76
CA PRO A 12 6.13 -20.01 -7.16
C PRO A 12 4.65 -19.76 -6.85
N SER A 13 4.34 -18.54 -6.42
CA SER A 13 2.98 -18.10 -6.12
C SER A 13 2.17 -17.93 -7.41
N THR A 14 1.02 -18.59 -7.52
CA THR A 14 0.16 -18.49 -8.71
C THR A 14 -0.34 -17.06 -8.94
N LEU A 15 -0.54 -16.26 -7.88
CA LEU A 15 -0.88 -14.83 -7.97
C LEU A 15 0.24 -14.00 -8.61
N LEU A 16 1.47 -14.45 -8.47
CA LEU A 16 2.65 -13.78 -8.98
C LEU A 16 3.01 -14.28 -10.39
N ASP A 17 2.77 -15.57 -10.69
CA ASP A 17 3.08 -16.18 -11.99
C ASP A 17 2.32 -15.55 -13.16
N GLU A 18 1.12 -15.04 -12.95
CA GLU A 18 0.38 -14.28 -13.96
C GLU A 18 1.05 -12.92 -14.33
N GLY A 19 2.13 -12.56 -13.66
CA GLY A 19 2.85 -11.30 -13.85
C GLY A 19 4.37 -11.39 -13.75
N LEU A 20 4.90 -12.54 -13.34
CA LEU A 20 6.33 -12.81 -13.24
C LEU A 20 6.65 -13.98 -14.15
N GLY A 21 7.22 -13.69 -15.32
CA GLY A 21 8.04 -14.71 -16.00
C GLY A 21 9.20 -15.04 -15.05
N GLY A 22 9.29 -16.29 -14.59
CA GLY A 22 10.29 -16.70 -13.61
C GLY A 22 11.71 -16.37 -14.07
N GLY A 23 12.36 -15.46 -13.35
CA GLY A 23 13.72 -14.99 -13.57
C GLY A 23 13.89 -13.53 -13.21
N ASP A 24 15.12 -13.10 -12.97
CA ASP A 24 15.54 -11.72 -12.63
C ASP A 24 15.15 -10.63 -13.66
N ASP A 25 14.45 -10.98 -14.75
CA ASP A 25 14.16 -10.16 -15.91
C ASP A 25 12.65 -9.91 -16.18
N ALA A 26 11.81 -9.77 -15.15
CA ALA A 26 10.43 -9.35 -15.41
C ALA A 26 10.42 -7.94 -16.03
N SER A 27 10.03 -7.84 -17.32
CA SER A 27 9.95 -6.53 -17.96
C SER A 27 9.01 -5.59 -17.21
N LEU A 28 9.29 -4.28 -17.24
CA LEU A 28 8.44 -3.27 -16.61
C LEU A 28 6.96 -3.44 -16.97
N GLY A 29 6.65 -3.79 -18.22
CA GLY A 29 5.29 -4.04 -18.66
C GLY A 29 4.60 -5.20 -17.94
N VAL A 30 5.35 -6.26 -17.62
CA VAL A 30 4.86 -7.40 -16.84
C VAL A 30 4.55 -6.98 -15.41
N LEU A 31 5.46 -6.25 -14.76
CA LEU A 31 5.26 -5.75 -13.39
C LEU A 31 4.04 -4.81 -13.30
N LEU A 32 3.91 -3.87 -14.24
CA LEU A 32 2.79 -2.94 -14.28
C LEU A 32 1.43 -3.63 -14.46
N ARG A 33 1.36 -4.66 -15.30
CA ARG A 33 0.12 -5.44 -15.52
C ARG A 33 -0.17 -6.41 -14.38
N GLY A 34 0.87 -7.02 -13.80
CA GLY A 34 0.74 -8.01 -12.74
C GLY A 34 0.38 -7.40 -11.39
N ARG A 35 1.02 -6.27 -11.03
CA ARG A 35 0.84 -5.65 -9.71
C ARG A 35 -0.63 -5.31 -9.41
N ARG A 36 -1.07 -5.71 -8.25
CA ARG A 36 -2.40 -5.38 -7.70
C ARG A 36 -2.32 -5.08 -6.20
N SER A 37 -3.38 -4.53 -5.64
CA SER A 37 -3.48 -4.29 -4.20
C SER A 37 -3.79 -5.60 -3.48
N ILE A 38 -2.88 -6.05 -2.63
CA ILE A 38 -2.99 -7.25 -1.81
C ILE A 38 -3.55 -6.88 -0.45
N ARG A 39 -4.59 -7.59 0.01
CA ARG A 39 -5.35 -7.31 1.23
C ARG A 39 -5.46 -8.50 2.17
N GLY A 40 -4.86 -9.61 1.82
CA GLY A 40 -4.68 -10.80 2.64
C GLY A 40 -3.22 -11.24 2.54
N TYR A 41 -2.60 -11.46 3.68
CA TYR A 41 -1.19 -11.79 3.77
C TYR A 41 -1.00 -13.07 4.58
N ARG A 42 0.05 -13.81 4.25
CA ARG A 42 0.54 -14.90 5.08
C ARG A 42 1.23 -14.32 6.31
N PRO A 43 1.28 -15.05 7.43
CA PRO A 43 1.93 -14.60 8.66
C PRO A 43 3.46 -14.61 8.59
N ASP A 44 4.03 -15.06 7.46
CA ASP A 44 5.49 -15.15 7.30
C ASP A 44 6.14 -13.78 7.44
N PRO A 45 7.19 -13.64 8.28
CA PRO A 45 7.91 -12.38 8.41
C PRO A 45 8.66 -12.04 7.12
N VAL A 46 8.70 -10.75 6.79
CA VAL A 46 9.55 -10.25 5.70
C VAL A 46 10.92 -9.89 6.26
N PRO A 47 12.01 -10.47 5.75
CA PRO A 47 13.36 -10.13 6.22
C PRO A 47 13.68 -8.65 6.03
N LEU A 48 14.39 -8.05 7.00
CA LEU A 48 14.76 -6.63 6.95
C LEU A 48 15.56 -6.30 5.69
N GLU A 49 16.44 -7.20 5.26
CA GLU A 49 17.27 -7.04 4.07
C GLU A 49 16.42 -6.88 2.82
N VAL A 50 15.37 -7.68 2.68
CA VAL A 50 14.44 -7.59 1.55
C VAL A 50 13.69 -6.25 1.57
N VAL A 51 13.27 -5.78 2.76
CA VAL A 51 12.65 -4.44 2.88
C VAL A 51 13.64 -3.33 2.52
N ARG A 52 14.92 -3.47 2.91
CA ARG A 52 15.98 -2.52 2.53
C ARG A 52 16.21 -2.48 1.02
N GLU A 53 16.21 -3.63 0.35
CA GLU A 53 16.34 -3.69 -1.11
C GLU A 53 15.15 -3.02 -1.80
N VAL A 54 13.93 -3.29 -1.34
CA VAL A 54 12.73 -2.62 -1.85
C VAL A 54 12.83 -1.11 -1.73
N LEU A 55 13.29 -0.60 -0.59
CA LEU A 55 13.45 0.83 -0.37
C LEU A 55 14.63 1.41 -1.17
N ALA A 56 15.74 0.68 -1.32
CA ALA A 56 16.89 1.11 -2.11
C ALA A 56 16.53 1.34 -3.59
N GLU A 57 15.65 0.52 -4.15
CA GLU A 57 15.12 0.76 -5.50
C GLU A 57 14.06 1.87 -5.52
N ALA A 58 13.19 1.92 -4.51
CA ALA A 58 12.16 2.95 -4.44
C ALA A 58 12.74 4.37 -4.46
N VAL A 59 13.83 4.62 -3.73
CA VAL A 59 14.47 5.95 -3.66
C VAL A 59 15.15 6.39 -4.96
N LEU A 60 15.23 5.53 -5.97
CA LEU A 60 15.64 5.91 -7.32
C LEU A 60 14.55 6.67 -8.10
N ALA A 61 13.36 6.81 -7.51
CA ALA A 61 12.29 7.61 -8.10
C ALA A 61 12.75 9.07 -8.32
N PRO A 62 12.31 9.70 -9.40
CA PRO A 62 12.58 11.13 -9.62
C PRO A 62 11.83 12.00 -8.62
N SER A 63 12.37 13.20 -8.35
CA SER A 63 11.67 14.23 -7.60
C SER A 63 11.99 15.61 -8.18
N SER A 64 11.11 16.56 -7.95
CA SER A 64 11.30 17.94 -8.40
C SER A 64 12.63 18.48 -7.88
N MET A 65 13.49 18.95 -8.78
CA MET A 65 14.83 19.48 -8.45
C MET A 65 15.68 18.57 -7.55
N ASN A 66 15.40 17.27 -7.56
CA ASN A 66 16.04 16.26 -6.74
C ASN A 66 15.86 16.49 -5.22
N THR A 67 14.73 17.04 -4.82
CA THR A 67 14.44 17.37 -3.41
C THR A 67 14.27 16.15 -2.51
N GLN A 68 13.92 14.98 -3.07
CA GLN A 68 13.80 13.69 -2.37
C GLN A 68 13.03 13.83 -1.02
N PRO A 69 11.76 14.27 -1.08
CA PRO A 69 11.01 14.71 0.11
C PRO A 69 10.64 13.59 1.06
N TRP A 70 10.73 12.34 0.62
CA TRP A 70 10.23 11.16 1.31
C TRP A 70 11.01 10.81 2.58
N LYS A 71 10.25 10.44 3.60
CA LYS A 71 10.71 9.83 4.85
C LYS A 71 9.94 8.51 5.00
N PHE A 72 10.65 7.43 5.32
CA PHE A 72 10.07 6.10 5.53
C PHE A 72 10.20 5.71 6.99
N HIS A 73 9.07 5.33 7.61
CA HIS A 73 9.06 4.69 8.91
C HIS A 73 8.57 3.27 8.72
N VAL A 74 9.49 2.33 8.81
CA VAL A 74 9.24 0.89 8.60
C VAL A 74 8.87 0.26 9.92
N LEU A 75 7.69 -0.34 9.99
CA LEU A 75 7.06 -0.86 11.19
C LEU A 75 6.78 -2.35 11.04
N ALA A 76 7.12 -3.12 12.07
CA ALA A 76 6.84 -4.55 12.18
C ALA A 76 6.70 -4.96 13.64
N GLY A 77 6.28 -6.19 13.90
CA GLY A 77 6.18 -6.78 15.24
C GLY A 77 5.34 -5.96 16.20
N GLU A 78 5.73 -5.93 17.48
CA GLU A 78 4.94 -5.34 18.57
C GLU A 78 4.55 -3.87 18.35
N VAL A 79 5.41 -3.07 17.70
CA VAL A 79 5.10 -1.65 17.40
C VAL A 79 3.89 -1.59 16.47
N LEU A 80 3.91 -2.40 15.40
CA LEU A 80 2.81 -2.45 14.46
C LEU A 80 1.53 -3.00 15.10
N ASP A 81 1.65 -3.98 15.99
CA ASP A 81 0.52 -4.57 16.71
C ASP A 81 -0.13 -3.55 17.66
N ARG A 82 0.65 -2.72 18.37
CA ARG A 82 0.11 -1.63 19.19
C ARG A 82 -0.63 -0.60 18.33
N ILE A 83 -0.10 -0.24 17.18
CA ILE A 83 -0.76 0.69 16.24
C ILE A 83 -2.10 0.12 15.76
N ARG A 84 -2.16 -1.16 15.39
CA ARG A 84 -3.40 -1.85 14.99
C ARG A 84 -4.45 -1.85 16.08
N ALA A 85 -4.04 -2.22 17.29
CA ALA A 85 -4.93 -2.25 18.45
C ALA A 85 -5.50 -0.85 18.74
N GLU A 86 -4.66 0.17 18.75
CA GLU A 86 -5.08 1.53 19.06
C GLU A 86 -5.94 2.13 17.95
N ASN A 87 -5.58 1.97 16.67
CA ASN A 87 -6.40 2.38 15.55
C ASN A 87 -7.79 1.75 15.60
N THR A 88 -7.85 0.42 15.86
CA THR A 88 -9.11 -0.31 15.99
C THR A 88 -9.95 0.24 17.14
N ARG A 89 -9.35 0.39 18.30
CA ARG A 89 -10.02 0.91 19.50
C ARG A 89 -10.59 2.32 19.27
N LEU A 90 -9.80 3.21 18.72
CA LEU A 90 -10.22 4.59 18.44
C LEU A 90 -11.35 4.64 17.41
N MET A 91 -11.24 3.88 16.33
CA MET A 91 -12.28 3.84 15.30
C MET A 91 -13.60 3.27 15.82
N LEU A 92 -13.57 2.19 16.59
CA LEU A 92 -14.77 1.59 17.18
C LEU A 92 -15.41 2.48 18.27
N SER A 93 -14.62 3.34 18.92
CA SER A 93 -15.15 4.31 19.89
C SER A 93 -15.76 5.58 19.24
N GLY A 94 -15.69 5.71 17.90
CA GLY A 94 -16.14 6.90 17.20
C GLY A 94 -15.23 8.11 17.39
N ALA A 95 -13.97 7.90 17.78
CA ALA A 95 -13.01 8.98 17.89
C ALA A 95 -12.82 9.73 16.56
N PRO A 96 -12.66 11.06 16.58
CA PRO A 96 -12.45 11.82 15.35
C PRO A 96 -11.17 11.40 14.65
N VAL A 97 -11.21 11.44 13.30
CA VAL A 97 -10.04 11.16 12.46
C VAL A 97 -8.99 12.26 12.67
N GLN A 98 -7.73 11.85 12.83
CA GLN A 98 -6.59 12.75 13.08
C GLN A 98 -5.50 12.51 12.03
N ARG A 99 -5.72 13.03 10.83
CA ARG A 99 -4.74 12.97 9.72
C ARG A 99 -3.92 14.24 9.65
N ASP A 100 -2.65 14.11 9.28
CA ASP A 100 -1.81 15.26 8.96
C ASP A 100 -2.20 15.87 7.61
N VAL A 101 -2.68 15.07 6.66
CA VAL A 101 -3.07 15.52 5.32
C VAL A 101 -4.57 15.32 5.12
N THR A 102 -5.25 16.40 4.70
CA THR A 102 -6.66 16.36 4.33
C THR A 102 -6.85 15.57 3.03
N VAL A 103 -7.79 14.65 3.04
CA VAL A 103 -8.20 13.90 1.84
C VAL A 103 -9.67 14.17 1.56
N ALA A 104 -10.08 14.04 0.29
CA ALA A 104 -11.47 14.18 -0.10
C ALA A 104 -12.33 13.14 0.62
N GLU A 105 -13.37 13.58 1.30
CA GLU A 105 -14.31 12.68 1.98
C GLU A 105 -15.25 11.98 0.99
N ARG A 106 -15.51 12.60 -0.14
CA ARG A 106 -16.44 12.11 -1.15
C ARG A 106 -15.92 12.36 -2.56
N TYR A 107 -16.08 11.35 -3.41
CA TYR A 107 -15.90 11.47 -4.85
C TYR A 107 -17.26 11.65 -5.54
N GLU A 108 -17.26 12.31 -6.70
CA GLU A 108 -18.46 12.56 -7.53
C GLU A 108 -18.23 12.07 -8.95
N GLY A 109 -19.32 11.95 -9.72
CA GLY A 109 -19.31 11.54 -11.12
C GLY A 109 -18.57 10.23 -11.34
N VAL A 110 -17.84 10.15 -12.43
CA VAL A 110 -17.09 8.95 -12.85
C VAL A 110 -16.11 8.44 -11.76
N HIS A 111 -15.56 9.31 -10.94
CA HIS A 111 -14.67 8.92 -9.85
C HIS A 111 -15.42 8.14 -8.77
N ARG A 112 -16.65 8.57 -8.48
CA ARG A 112 -17.54 7.84 -7.56
C ARG A 112 -17.95 6.49 -8.13
N ASP A 113 -18.26 6.43 -9.41
CA ASP A 113 -18.66 5.19 -10.07
C ASP A 113 -17.53 4.14 -10.01
N ARG A 114 -16.28 4.54 -10.28
CA ARG A 114 -15.11 3.69 -10.15
C ARG A 114 -14.88 3.22 -8.71
N GLN A 115 -15.07 4.10 -7.73
CA GLN A 115 -14.98 3.75 -6.31
C GLN A 115 -16.03 2.71 -5.92
N VAL A 116 -17.26 2.87 -6.39
CA VAL A 116 -18.36 1.92 -6.13
C VAL A 116 -18.13 0.59 -6.82
N ASP A 117 -17.65 0.59 -8.08
CA ASP A 117 -17.35 -0.63 -8.82
C ASP A 117 -16.30 -1.50 -8.09
N ILE A 118 -15.18 -0.90 -7.72
CA ILE A 118 -14.14 -1.67 -7.01
C ILE A 118 -14.61 -2.17 -5.64
N ALA A 119 -15.43 -1.40 -4.93
CA ALA A 119 -16.00 -1.84 -3.66
C ALA A 119 -16.94 -3.03 -3.85
N LYS A 120 -17.82 -3.01 -4.88
CA LYS A 120 -18.73 -4.12 -5.22
C LYS A 120 -17.92 -5.39 -5.55
N ARG A 121 -16.86 -5.28 -6.34
CA ARG A 121 -15.99 -6.42 -6.70
C ARG A 121 -15.32 -7.02 -5.46
N LEU A 122 -14.82 -6.19 -4.56
CA LEU A 122 -14.17 -6.65 -3.32
C LEU A 122 -15.18 -7.35 -2.39
N PHE A 123 -16.34 -6.74 -2.14
CA PHE A 123 -17.38 -7.36 -1.33
C PHE A 123 -17.91 -8.66 -1.96
N GLY A 124 -18.11 -8.67 -3.29
CA GLY A 124 -18.53 -9.88 -4.00
C GLY A 124 -17.51 -11.01 -3.91
N ALA A 125 -16.20 -10.72 -4.11
CA ALA A 125 -15.15 -11.70 -3.97
C ALA A 125 -15.07 -12.29 -2.56
N MET A 126 -15.31 -11.47 -1.53
CA MET A 126 -15.31 -11.89 -0.13
C MET A 126 -16.63 -12.52 0.33
N GLY A 127 -17.63 -12.61 -0.54
CA GLY A 127 -18.96 -13.15 -0.17
C GLY A 127 -19.73 -12.27 0.83
N ILE A 128 -19.38 -10.98 0.93
CA ILE A 128 -19.99 -10.06 1.91
C ILE A 128 -21.27 -9.46 1.31
N ALA A 129 -22.40 -9.86 1.84
CA ALA A 129 -23.69 -9.35 1.42
C ALA A 129 -23.90 -7.88 1.82
N ARG A 130 -24.80 -7.19 1.09
CA ARG A 130 -25.09 -5.77 1.36
C ARG A 130 -25.71 -5.57 2.74
N GLU A 131 -26.50 -6.52 3.17
CA GLU A 131 -27.27 -6.53 4.41
C GLU A 131 -26.44 -6.96 5.61
N ASP A 132 -25.30 -7.64 5.38
CA ASP A 132 -24.39 -8.10 6.43
C ASP A 132 -23.52 -6.96 6.93
N GLN A 133 -24.05 -6.22 7.90
CA GLN A 133 -23.36 -5.05 8.47
C GLN A 133 -22.10 -5.43 9.25
N ASP A 134 -22.12 -6.60 9.93
CA ASP A 134 -20.99 -7.05 10.74
C ASP A 134 -19.79 -7.45 9.87
N ALA A 135 -20.01 -8.25 8.82
CA ALA A 135 -18.97 -8.60 7.87
C ALA A 135 -18.43 -7.36 7.12
N ARG A 136 -19.32 -6.39 6.81
CA ARG A 136 -18.90 -5.12 6.20
C ARG A 136 -18.05 -4.27 7.15
N LEU A 137 -18.42 -4.22 8.42
CA LEU A 137 -17.63 -3.53 9.44
C LEU A 137 -16.26 -4.18 9.60
N ASP A 138 -16.19 -5.51 9.74
CA ASP A 138 -14.91 -6.22 9.83
C ASP A 138 -14.04 -5.97 8.59
N TRP A 139 -14.63 -6.02 7.39
CA TRP A 139 -13.90 -5.69 6.15
C TRP A 139 -13.30 -4.28 6.20
N VAL A 140 -14.05 -3.28 6.67
CA VAL A 140 -13.55 -1.90 6.81
C VAL A 140 -12.43 -1.84 7.87
N MET A 141 -12.63 -2.54 8.99
CA MET A 141 -11.64 -2.56 10.09
C MET A 141 -10.33 -3.22 9.71
N ARG A 142 -10.30 -4.11 8.72
CA ARG A 142 -9.04 -4.65 8.17
C ARG A 142 -8.10 -3.55 7.67
N GLY A 143 -8.62 -2.50 7.04
CA GLY A 143 -7.80 -1.36 6.62
C GLY A 143 -7.15 -0.64 7.81
N PHE A 144 -7.86 -0.47 8.91
CA PHE A 144 -7.32 0.15 10.13
C PHE A 144 -6.27 -0.74 10.82
N ARG A 145 -6.37 -2.06 10.65
CA ARG A 145 -5.36 -3.03 11.09
C ARG A 145 -4.21 -3.22 10.08
N GLN A 146 -4.08 -2.37 9.07
CA GLN A 146 -3.05 -2.52 8.02
C GLN A 146 -3.18 -3.85 7.25
N PHE A 147 -4.41 -4.36 7.11
CA PHE A 147 -4.72 -5.67 6.52
C PHE A 147 -3.98 -6.84 7.16
N ASP A 148 -3.59 -6.71 8.42
CA ASP A 148 -2.80 -7.67 9.20
C ASP A 148 -1.46 -8.07 8.53
N ALA A 149 -0.90 -7.18 7.70
CA ALA A 149 0.36 -7.40 6.99
C ALA A 149 1.57 -7.42 7.95
N PRO A 150 2.58 -8.27 7.75
CA PRO A 150 3.74 -8.36 8.67
C PRO A 150 4.56 -7.07 8.75
N VAL A 151 4.50 -6.22 7.71
CA VAL A 151 5.20 -4.94 7.64
C VAL A 151 4.25 -3.83 7.21
N SER A 152 4.40 -2.65 7.79
CA SER A 152 3.80 -1.40 7.32
C SER A 152 4.88 -0.34 7.18
N ILE A 153 4.90 0.33 6.03
CA ILE A 153 5.83 1.44 5.75
C ILE A 153 5.02 2.72 5.75
N VAL A 154 5.18 3.54 6.78
CA VAL A 154 4.56 4.88 6.83
C VAL A 154 5.40 5.82 5.99
N ILE A 155 4.74 6.50 5.06
CA ILE A 155 5.34 7.46 4.15
C ILE A 155 5.04 8.86 4.68
N ALA A 156 6.08 9.64 4.88
CA ALA A 156 5.98 11.01 5.34
C ALA A 156 6.89 11.93 4.51
N HIS A 157 6.75 13.22 4.70
CA HIS A 157 7.69 14.23 4.20
C HIS A 157 8.04 15.23 5.29
N ASP A 158 9.10 15.99 5.08
CA ASP A 158 9.50 17.07 5.96
C ASP A 158 8.44 18.18 5.97
N ARG A 159 8.05 18.67 7.15
CA ARG A 159 7.04 19.72 7.33
C ARG A 159 7.42 21.04 6.67
N SER A 160 8.71 21.32 6.52
CA SER A 160 9.19 22.51 5.82
C SER A 160 8.71 22.59 4.36
N LEU A 161 8.28 21.45 3.78
CA LEU A 161 7.79 21.37 2.41
C LEU A 161 6.28 21.65 2.28
N GLU A 162 5.53 21.83 3.38
CA GLU A 162 4.09 22.14 3.32
C GLU A 162 3.82 23.44 2.56
N GLY A 163 4.71 24.43 2.66
CA GLY A 163 4.62 25.68 1.93
C GLY A 163 4.97 25.58 0.43
N ALA A 164 5.55 24.48 -0.04
CA ALA A 164 5.92 24.26 -1.43
C ALA A 164 4.74 23.80 -2.32
N GLY A 165 3.53 23.71 -1.76
CA GLY A 165 2.34 23.27 -2.47
C GLY A 165 2.33 21.74 -2.74
N PRO A 166 1.60 21.28 -3.76
CA PRO A 166 1.34 19.85 -3.97
C PRO A 166 2.54 19.06 -4.52
N ILE A 167 3.67 19.71 -4.83
CA ILE A 167 4.80 19.06 -5.52
C ILE A 167 5.41 17.93 -4.68
N ALA A 168 5.53 18.11 -3.36
CA ALA A 168 6.01 17.06 -2.49
C ALA A 168 5.09 15.81 -2.52
N HIS A 169 3.78 16.00 -2.58
CA HIS A 169 2.82 14.89 -2.69
C HIS A 169 2.90 14.18 -4.05
N PHE A 170 3.19 14.92 -5.13
CA PHE A 170 3.44 14.33 -6.44
C PHE A 170 4.68 13.44 -6.40
N ASP A 171 5.78 13.92 -5.82
CA ASP A 171 7.03 13.17 -5.66
C ASP A 171 6.84 11.95 -4.74
N LEU A 172 6.04 12.07 -3.67
CA LEU A 172 5.68 10.92 -2.84
C LEU A 172 4.89 9.87 -3.63
N GLY A 173 4.03 10.28 -4.56
CA GLY A 173 3.35 9.35 -5.47
C GLY A 173 4.33 8.56 -6.34
N ALA A 174 5.38 9.22 -6.84
CA ALA A 174 6.43 8.59 -7.65
C ALA A 174 7.21 7.53 -6.85
N VAL A 175 7.70 7.87 -5.65
CA VAL A 175 8.47 6.93 -4.82
C VAL A 175 7.59 5.77 -4.31
N VAL A 176 6.32 6.01 -3.97
CA VAL A 176 5.39 4.95 -3.57
C VAL A 176 5.12 4.00 -4.73
N HIS A 177 4.98 4.52 -5.97
CA HIS A 177 4.82 3.66 -7.14
C HIS A 177 6.06 2.79 -7.39
N ALA A 178 7.26 3.34 -7.29
CA ALA A 178 8.51 2.58 -7.38
C ALA A 178 8.58 1.50 -6.28
N LEU A 179 8.24 1.85 -5.03
CA LEU A 179 8.20 0.91 -3.89
C LEU A 179 7.29 -0.29 -4.17
N VAL A 180 6.07 -0.05 -4.62
CA VAL A 180 5.10 -1.16 -4.84
C VAL A 180 5.48 -2.03 -6.03
N LEU A 181 6.20 -1.51 -7.03
CA LEU A 181 6.74 -2.30 -8.13
C LEU A 181 7.95 -3.12 -7.68
N SER A 182 8.87 -2.53 -6.94
CA SER A 182 10.04 -3.21 -6.37
C SER A 182 9.63 -4.33 -5.42
N ALA A 183 8.62 -4.11 -4.57
CA ALA A 183 8.08 -5.17 -3.73
C ALA A 183 7.46 -6.31 -4.58
N TRP A 184 6.69 -5.95 -5.61
CA TRP A 184 6.04 -6.93 -6.49
C TRP A 184 7.04 -7.79 -7.25
N SER A 185 8.15 -7.22 -7.74
CA SER A 185 9.21 -7.96 -8.44
C SER A 185 9.89 -9.01 -7.56
N ARG A 186 9.79 -8.87 -6.23
CA ARG A 186 10.33 -9.80 -5.22
C ARG A 186 9.30 -10.75 -4.63
N GLY A 187 8.13 -10.85 -5.26
CA GLY A 187 7.06 -11.73 -4.77
C GLY A 187 6.34 -11.19 -3.52
N LEU A 188 6.51 -9.90 -3.21
CA LEU A 188 5.80 -9.26 -2.10
C LEU A 188 4.56 -8.53 -2.58
N GLY A 189 3.45 -8.73 -1.88
CA GLY A 189 2.22 -8.00 -2.08
C GLY A 189 2.20 -6.70 -1.29
N THR A 190 1.56 -5.68 -1.86
CA THR A 190 1.39 -4.39 -1.18
C THR A 190 -0.01 -3.84 -1.37
N VAL A 191 -0.44 -3.00 -0.43
CA VAL A 191 -1.57 -2.07 -0.62
C VAL A 191 -1.24 -0.71 -0.02
N ILE A 192 -1.45 0.34 -0.80
CA ILE A 192 -1.38 1.72 -0.30
C ILE A 192 -2.62 1.94 0.57
N ASN A 193 -2.40 2.25 1.85
CA ASN A 193 -3.43 2.19 2.87
C ASN A 193 -3.49 3.46 3.74
N SER A 194 -4.33 4.41 3.36
CA SER A 194 -4.56 5.61 4.16
C SER A 194 -5.42 5.35 5.42
N GLN A 195 -6.17 4.24 5.49
CA GLN A 195 -6.93 3.90 6.70
C GLN A 195 -6.02 3.58 7.88
N GLY A 196 -4.87 2.95 7.62
CA GLY A 196 -3.89 2.59 8.64
C GLY A 196 -3.23 3.79 9.33
N ILE A 197 -3.41 4.99 8.80
CA ILE A 197 -2.89 6.26 9.37
C ILE A 197 -4.00 7.25 9.76
N MET A 198 -5.27 6.83 9.77
CA MET A 198 -6.39 7.73 10.10
C MET A 198 -6.34 8.25 11.53
N GLN A 199 -5.69 7.53 12.43
CA GLN A 199 -5.38 7.97 13.79
C GLN A 199 -3.89 8.36 13.87
N GLY A 200 -3.50 9.38 13.10
CA GLY A 200 -2.11 9.82 12.91
C GLY A 200 -1.37 10.11 14.21
N ALA A 201 -2.03 10.69 15.21
CA ALA A 201 -1.42 10.93 16.51
C ALA A 201 -1.02 9.63 17.22
N ALA A 202 -1.84 8.57 17.13
CA ALA A 202 -1.50 7.26 17.67
C ALA A 202 -0.34 6.62 16.90
N VAL A 203 -0.36 6.68 15.56
CA VAL A 203 0.72 6.18 14.70
C VAL A 203 2.03 6.90 15.04
N ARG A 204 2.01 8.23 15.14
CA ARG A 204 3.17 9.05 15.47
C ARG A 204 3.78 8.66 16.82
N ARG A 205 2.96 8.52 17.84
CA ARG A 205 3.40 8.17 19.20
C ARG A 205 4.03 6.79 19.24
N GLU A 206 3.34 5.78 18.70
CA GLU A 206 3.80 4.39 18.76
C GLU A 206 5.05 4.13 17.90
N ALA A 207 5.14 4.78 16.76
CA ALA A 207 6.27 4.65 15.84
C ALA A 207 7.38 5.68 16.08
N ALA A 208 7.27 6.52 17.10
CA ALA A 208 8.20 7.60 17.42
C ALA A 208 8.52 8.49 16.20
N ILE A 209 7.50 8.82 15.41
CA ILE A 209 7.66 9.67 14.23
C ILE A 209 7.84 11.12 14.69
N PRO A 210 8.90 11.83 14.28
CA PRO A 210 9.14 13.22 14.65
C PRO A 210 8.00 14.16 14.25
N ASP A 211 7.78 15.24 15.03
CA ASP A 211 6.70 16.20 14.77
C ASP A 211 6.92 17.04 13.50
N ASP A 212 8.16 17.15 13.04
CA ASP A 212 8.53 17.79 11.78
C ASP A 212 8.31 16.90 10.55
N HIS A 213 7.86 15.66 10.72
CA HIS A 213 7.41 14.80 9.63
C HIS A 213 5.89 14.84 9.48
N VAL A 214 5.39 15.10 8.28
CA VAL A 214 3.97 15.05 7.92
C VAL A 214 3.65 13.66 7.39
N ILE A 215 2.79 12.92 8.09
CA ILE A 215 2.38 11.57 7.68
C ILE A 215 1.41 11.68 6.51
N PHE A 216 1.78 11.10 5.37
CA PHE A 216 1.00 11.17 4.13
C PHE A 216 0.14 9.93 3.89
N THR A 217 0.75 8.75 3.91
CA THR A 217 0.07 7.46 3.72
C THR A 217 0.87 6.33 4.37
N ALA A 218 0.35 5.11 4.28
CA ALA A 218 1.12 3.92 4.60
C ALA A 218 1.02 2.89 3.47
N VAL A 219 1.97 1.98 3.42
CA VAL A 219 1.99 0.83 2.52
C VAL A 219 2.08 -0.41 3.39
N ALA A 220 1.04 -1.24 3.41
CA ALA A 220 1.09 -2.57 3.99
C ALA A 220 1.85 -3.50 3.03
N LEU A 221 2.75 -4.35 3.55
CA LEU A 221 3.66 -5.18 2.78
C LEU A 221 3.82 -6.55 3.43
N GLY A 222 3.81 -7.60 2.63
CA GLY A 222 4.00 -8.98 3.07
C GLY A 222 3.85 -9.97 1.92
N TYR A 223 4.00 -11.25 2.20
CA TYR A 223 3.76 -12.30 1.21
C TYR A 223 2.26 -12.46 0.99
N PRO A 224 1.76 -12.44 -0.27
CA PRO A 224 0.34 -12.63 -0.55
C PRO A 224 -0.17 -13.98 -0.02
N ASP A 225 -1.35 -13.96 0.56
CA ASP A 225 -2.16 -15.15 0.78
C ASP A 225 -2.94 -15.45 -0.51
N GLU A 226 -2.63 -16.56 -1.17
CA GLU A 226 -3.24 -16.93 -2.45
C GLU A 226 -4.69 -17.37 -2.32
N ASP A 227 -5.08 -17.86 -1.15
CA ASP A 227 -6.45 -18.29 -0.88
C ASP A 227 -7.37 -17.12 -0.51
N PHE A 228 -6.79 -15.92 -0.28
CA PHE A 228 -7.57 -14.74 0.08
C PHE A 228 -8.27 -14.13 -1.14
N ALA A 229 -9.57 -14.34 -1.27
CA ALA A 229 -10.33 -14.05 -2.48
C ALA A 229 -10.20 -12.59 -2.99
N ALA A 230 -10.11 -11.59 -2.09
CA ALA A 230 -9.91 -10.20 -2.49
C ALA A 230 -8.58 -9.93 -3.19
N ASN A 231 -7.56 -10.80 -3.04
CA ASN A 231 -6.28 -10.67 -3.71
C ASN A 231 -6.36 -10.95 -5.22
N HIS A 232 -7.42 -11.64 -5.68
CA HIS A 232 -7.67 -11.92 -7.10
C HIS A 232 -8.43 -10.78 -7.80
N VAL A 233 -8.94 -9.79 -7.06
CA VAL A 233 -9.68 -8.68 -7.64
C VAL A 233 -8.74 -7.75 -8.41
N ARG A 234 -9.03 -7.57 -9.71
CA ARG A 234 -8.33 -6.63 -10.59
C ARG A 234 -9.19 -5.40 -10.82
N SER A 235 -8.65 -4.22 -10.56
CA SER A 235 -9.31 -2.95 -10.90
C SER A 235 -9.10 -2.62 -12.38
N ALA A 236 -10.15 -2.18 -13.06
CA ALA A 236 -10.07 -1.70 -14.43
C ALA A 236 -9.19 -0.43 -14.55
N ARG A 237 -8.80 -0.14 -15.76
CA ARG A 237 -8.16 1.12 -16.17
C ARG A 237 -8.90 1.63 -17.41
N GLU A 238 -8.92 2.93 -17.55
CA GLU A 238 -9.37 3.57 -18.79
C GLU A 238 -8.37 3.31 -19.92
N SER A 239 -8.87 3.34 -21.13
CA SER A 239 -8.00 3.26 -22.32
C SER A 239 -7.15 4.53 -22.47
N VAL A 240 -6.06 4.42 -23.23
CA VAL A 240 -5.21 5.59 -23.53
C VAL A 240 -6.02 6.66 -24.24
N ASP A 241 -6.91 6.28 -25.16
CA ASP A 241 -7.72 7.20 -25.95
C ASP A 241 -8.72 8.01 -25.13
N GLU A 242 -9.15 7.47 -23.96
CA GLU A 242 -10.04 8.18 -23.03
C GLU A 242 -9.31 9.18 -22.12
N VAL A 243 -8.02 8.98 -21.88
CA VAL A 243 -7.24 9.80 -20.94
C VAL A 243 -6.18 10.67 -21.60
N ALA A 244 -5.89 10.45 -22.88
CA ALA A 244 -4.88 11.18 -23.64
C ALA A 244 -5.48 11.84 -24.88
N ARG A 245 -5.01 13.05 -25.18
CA ARG A 245 -5.26 13.73 -26.43
C ARG A 245 -3.93 13.91 -27.15
N PHE A 246 -3.84 13.38 -28.36
CA PHE A 246 -2.65 13.50 -29.21
C PHE A 246 -2.79 14.76 -30.07
N VAL A 247 -1.80 15.64 -30.04
CA VAL A 247 -1.78 16.89 -30.79
C VAL A 247 -0.43 16.99 -31.51
N GLY A 248 -0.45 17.26 -32.83
CA GLY A 248 0.77 17.38 -33.64
C GLY A 248 1.42 16.06 -34.07
N PHE A 249 0.66 14.97 -34.01
CA PHE A 249 1.02 13.67 -34.58
C PHE A 249 0.19 13.52 -35.87
N ASP A 250 0.85 13.48 -37.02
CA ASP A 250 0.28 13.23 -38.35
C ASP A 250 0.30 11.72 -38.65
#